data_c632743346e3bcbc706dc377010c767f
#
_entry.id   c632743346e3bcbc706dc377010c767f
#
_cell.length_a   1.000
_cell.length_b   1.000
_cell.length_c   1.000
_cell.angle_alpha   90.00
_cell.angle_beta   90.00
_cell.angle_gamma   90.00
#
_symmetry.space_group_name_H-M   'P 1'
#
loop_
_entity.id
_entity.type
_entity.pdbx_description
1 polymer ?
#
loop_
_entity_poly.entity_id
_entity_poly.type
_entity_poly.pdbx_seq_one_letter_code
_entity_poly.pdbx_strand_id
1 'polypeptide(L)'
;MHNAIPLTLAALIAAGIIVIGYFYLASPQRVSGSFGLKPPAPDADTRAWLRLKGIRDVASGLVVLTTMLTTDSRTVGIVLLALAIIPFGDMSNILASGGRKATAFSVHGVTCAVMLVVGLLLLHAI
;
A
#
# COMPACT_ATOMS: atom_id res chain seq x y z
N MET A 1 -5.17 19.44 -17.44
CA MET A 1 -3.78 19.35 -16.97
C MET A 1 -3.63 19.24 -15.44
N HIS A 2 -4.57 19.73 -14.65
CA HIS A 2 -4.47 19.71 -13.18
C HIS A 2 -4.37 18.31 -12.54
N ASN A 3 -4.94 17.27 -13.16
CA ASN A 3 -4.94 15.92 -12.62
C ASN A 3 -3.74 15.05 -13.05
N ALA A 4 -2.87 15.52 -13.93
CA ALA A 4 -1.77 14.70 -14.46
C ALA A 4 -0.80 14.25 -13.36
N ILE A 5 -0.36 15.17 -12.50
CA ILE A 5 0.55 14.86 -11.40
C ILE A 5 -0.10 13.92 -10.37
N PRO A 6 -1.30 14.21 -9.83
CA PRO A 6 -1.96 13.28 -8.91
C PRO A 6 -2.21 11.88 -9.51
N LEU A 7 -2.62 11.78 -10.76
CA LEU A 7 -2.81 10.49 -11.42
C LEU A 7 -1.49 9.74 -11.62
N THR A 8 -0.41 10.44 -11.98
CA THR A 8 0.91 9.81 -12.06
C THR A 8 1.35 9.25 -10.72
N LEU A 9 1.17 10.01 -9.64
CA LEU A 9 1.48 9.54 -8.28
C LEU A 9 0.61 8.34 -7.89
N ALA A 10 -0.67 8.35 -8.22
CA ALA A 10 -1.57 7.21 -8.01
C ALA A 10 -1.08 5.95 -8.74
N ALA A 11 -0.67 6.10 -10.00
CA ALA A 11 -0.11 5.00 -10.79
C ALA A 11 1.18 4.45 -10.20
N LEU A 12 2.08 5.32 -9.73
CA LEU A 12 3.33 4.91 -9.09
C LEU A 12 3.08 4.18 -7.77
N ILE A 13 2.14 4.65 -6.95
CA ILE A 13 1.72 3.96 -5.73
C ILE A 13 1.18 2.57 -6.07
N ALA A 14 0.28 2.48 -7.06
CA ALA A 14 -0.30 1.21 -7.49
C ALA A 14 0.75 0.23 -8.03
N ALA A 15 1.66 0.69 -8.88
CA ALA A 15 2.77 -0.13 -9.37
C ALA A 15 3.69 -0.59 -8.23
N GLY A 16 4.01 0.29 -7.30
CA GLY A 16 4.85 -0.02 -6.15
C GLY A 16 4.26 -1.11 -5.27
N ILE A 17 2.96 -1.03 -4.93
CA ILE A 17 2.31 -2.06 -4.10
C ILE A 17 2.17 -3.40 -4.84
N ILE A 18 1.96 -3.40 -6.16
CA ILE A 18 1.98 -4.63 -6.97
C ILE A 18 3.35 -5.29 -6.91
N VAL A 19 4.44 -4.53 -7.05
CA VAL A 19 5.81 -5.06 -6.97
C VAL A 19 6.08 -5.65 -5.57
N ILE A 20 5.69 -4.95 -4.51
CA ILE A 20 5.81 -5.45 -3.13
C ILE A 20 5.01 -6.75 -2.98
N GLY A 21 3.76 -6.76 -3.42
CA GLY A 21 2.90 -7.94 -3.38
C GLY A 21 3.50 -9.13 -4.13
N TYR A 22 4.09 -8.89 -5.30
CA TYR A 22 4.82 -9.92 -6.05
C TYR A 22 5.96 -10.54 -5.24
N PHE A 23 6.75 -9.72 -4.54
CA PHE A 23 7.83 -10.25 -3.70
C PHE A 23 7.31 -11.06 -2.50
N TYR A 24 6.18 -10.69 -1.92
CA TYR A 24 5.51 -11.51 -0.90
C TYR A 24 5.00 -12.84 -1.45
N LEU A 25 4.63 -12.92 -2.73
CA LEU A 25 4.26 -14.18 -3.38
C LEU A 25 5.48 -15.04 -3.69
N ALA A 26 6.53 -14.44 -4.27
CA ALA A 26 7.70 -15.14 -4.76
C ALA A 26 8.68 -15.53 -3.63
N SER A 27 8.90 -14.65 -2.67
CA SER A 27 9.92 -14.81 -1.62
C SER A 27 9.45 -14.25 -0.28
N PRO A 28 8.35 -14.77 0.30
CA PRO A 28 7.69 -14.16 1.46
C PRO A 28 8.61 -14.01 2.67
N GLN A 29 9.43 -15.01 2.95
CA GLN A 29 10.35 -15.02 4.08
C GLN A 29 11.40 -13.91 3.99
N ARG A 30 11.93 -13.67 2.78
CA ARG A 30 12.97 -12.65 2.54
C ARG A 30 12.45 -11.25 2.75
N VAL A 31 11.23 -10.96 2.31
CA VAL A 31 10.65 -9.60 2.37
C VAL A 31 9.98 -9.29 3.70
N SER A 32 9.55 -10.30 4.46
CA SER A 32 8.85 -10.09 5.74
C SER A 32 9.66 -9.25 6.74
N GLY A 33 10.99 -9.37 6.73
CA GLY A 33 11.88 -8.59 7.59
C GLY A 33 11.92 -7.09 7.30
N SER A 34 11.54 -6.66 6.11
CA SER A 34 11.51 -5.25 5.72
C SER A 34 10.23 -4.52 6.16
N PHE A 35 9.20 -5.25 6.57
CA PHE A 35 7.90 -4.69 6.96
C PHE A 35 7.95 -3.82 8.22
N GLY A 36 8.90 -4.07 9.11
CA GLY A 36 9.05 -3.33 10.36
C GLY A 36 8.69 -4.13 11.62
N LEU A 37 8.11 -5.30 11.47
CA LEU A 37 7.88 -6.26 12.54
C LEU A 37 9.07 -7.23 12.67
N LYS A 38 9.14 -7.94 13.81
CA LYS A 38 10.08 -9.05 13.97
C LYS A 38 9.78 -10.12 12.91
N PRO A 39 10.79 -10.62 12.20
CA PRO A 39 10.58 -11.68 11.23
C PRO A 39 9.86 -12.88 11.85
N PRO A 40 8.80 -13.39 11.22
CA PRO A 40 8.08 -14.53 11.76
C PRO A 40 8.85 -15.84 11.54
N ALA A 41 8.39 -16.91 12.20
CA ALA A 41 8.98 -18.24 12.06
C ALA A 41 8.97 -18.72 10.60
N PRO A 42 10.04 -19.42 10.12
CA PRO A 42 10.16 -19.86 8.73
C PRO A 42 9.42 -21.18 8.47
N ASP A 43 8.16 -21.27 8.86
CA ASP A 43 7.32 -22.46 8.65
C ASP A 43 6.37 -22.32 7.44
N ALA A 44 5.68 -23.39 7.09
CA ALA A 44 4.80 -23.43 5.93
C ALA A 44 3.55 -22.54 6.10
N ASP A 45 2.96 -22.52 7.30
CA ASP A 45 1.75 -21.74 7.57
C ASP A 45 2.06 -20.24 7.54
N THR A 46 3.17 -19.83 8.13
CA THR A 46 3.65 -18.44 8.06
C THR A 46 3.87 -17.99 6.62
N ARG A 47 4.50 -18.83 5.77
CA ARG A 47 4.65 -18.51 4.35
C ARG A 47 3.31 -18.37 3.63
N ALA A 48 2.33 -19.19 3.97
CA ALA A 48 0.97 -19.08 3.42
C ALA A 48 0.32 -17.74 3.82
N TRP A 49 0.39 -17.35 5.08
CA TRP A 49 -0.10 -16.05 5.56
C TRP A 49 0.57 -14.86 4.85
N LEU A 50 1.89 -14.91 4.66
CA LEU A 50 2.62 -13.86 3.96
C LEU A 50 2.23 -13.78 2.47
N ARG A 51 1.94 -14.91 1.82
CA ARG A 51 1.41 -14.93 0.44
C ARG A 51 0.00 -14.36 0.36
N LEU A 52 -0.87 -14.58 1.36
CA LEU A 52 -2.16 -13.91 1.42
C LEU A 52 -2.00 -12.39 1.46
N LYS A 53 -1.03 -11.88 2.23
CA LYS A 53 -0.68 -10.46 2.18
C LYS A 53 -0.28 -10.04 0.77
N GLY A 54 0.59 -10.78 0.11
CA GLY A 54 1.02 -10.51 -1.27
C GLY A 54 -0.15 -10.43 -2.26
N ILE A 55 -1.11 -11.36 -2.18
CA ILE A 55 -2.32 -11.33 -3.02
C ILE A 55 -3.11 -10.04 -2.81
N ARG A 56 -3.30 -9.63 -1.55
CA ARG A 56 -4.03 -8.41 -1.21
C ARG A 56 -3.32 -7.16 -1.71
N ASP A 57 -2.01 -7.10 -1.60
CA ASP A 57 -1.19 -5.99 -2.11
C ASP A 57 -1.32 -5.87 -3.63
N VAL A 58 -1.18 -6.98 -4.36
CA VAL A 58 -1.39 -7.00 -5.82
C VAL A 58 -2.82 -6.57 -6.17
N ALA A 59 -3.83 -7.12 -5.50
CA ALA A 59 -5.22 -6.77 -5.74
C ALA A 59 -5.48 -5.27 -5.51
N SER A 60 -4.93 -4.68 -4.44
CA SER A 60 -5.06 -3.24 -4.15
C SER A 60 -4.51 -2.37 -5.27
N GLY A 61 -3.33 -2.69 -5.78
CA GLY A 61 -2.74 -1.98 -6.91
C GLY A 61 -3.55 -2.14 -8.20
N LEU A 62 -4.04 -3.36 -8.47
CA LEU A 62 -4.90 -3.61 -9.63
C LEU A 62 -6.23 -2.84 -9.55
N VAL A 63 -6.83 -2.73 -8.36
CA VAL A 63 -8.05 -1.93 -8.16
C VAL A 63 -7.79 -0.48 -8.56
N VAL A 64 -6.69 0.12 -8.12
CA VAL A 64 -6.35 1.50 -8.48
C VAL A 64 -6.15 1.62 -9.99
N LEU A 65 -5.33 0.77 -10.62
CA LEU A 65 -5.07 0.83 -12.06
C LEU A 65 -6.33 0.62 -12.88
N THR A 66 -7.17 -0.35 -12.51
CA THR A 66 -8.45 -0.61 -13.20
C THR A 66 -9.36 0.60 -13.09
N THR A 67 -9.49 1.19 -11.90
CA THR A 67 -10.29 2.39 -11.68
C THR A 67 -9.78 3.56 -12.53
N MET A 68 -8.46 3.75 -12.62
CA MET A 68 -7.84 4.78 -13.48
C MET A 68 -8.17 4.60 -14.97
N LEU A 69 -8.29 3.36 -15.44
CA LEU A 69 -8.57 3.06 -16.86
C LEU A 69 -10.05 3.10 -17.20
N THR A 70 -10.93 2.93 -16.23
CA THR A 70 -12.36 2.69 -16.49
C THR A 70 -13.28 3.78 -15.93
N THR A 71 -12.74 4.71 -15.12
CA THR A 71 -13.56 5.74 -14.44
C THR A 71 -12.88 7.12 -14.50
N ASP A 72 -13.51 8.10 -13.87
CA ASP A 72 -12.98 9.47 -13.74
C ASP A 72 -11.99 9.63 -12.58
N SER A 73 -11.25 10.75 -12.58
CA SER A 73 -10.24 11.05 -11.57
C SER A 73 -10.80 11.18 -10.15
N ARG A 74 -12.05 11.62 -10.01
CA ARG A 74 -12.71 11.73 -8.71
C ARG A 74 -12.91 10.35 -8.09
N THR A 75 -13.35 9.37 -8.87
CA THR A 75 -13.50 7.98 -8.42
C THR A 75 -12.17 7.38 -7.99
N VAL A 76 -11.09 7.66 -8.74
CA VAL A 76 -9.73 7.26 -8.34
C VAL A 76 -9.36 7.86 -6.98
N GLY A 77 -9.67 9.14 -6.77
CA GLY A 77 -9.46 9.82 -5.49
C GLY A 77 -10.18 9.15 -4.33
N ILE A 78 -11.45 8.80 -4.50
CA ILE A 78 -12.25 8.09 -3.49
C ILE A 78 -11.61 6.73 -3.15
N VAL A 79 -11.22 5.98 -4.17
CA VAL A 79 -10.56 4.66 -4.00
C VAL A 79 -9.25 4.80 -3.22
N LEU A 80 -8.41 5.79 -3.55
CA LEU A 80 -7.16 6.04 -2.81
C LEU A 80 -7.41 6.38 -1.35
N LEU A 81 -8.40 7.24 -1.05
CA LEU A 81 -8.76 7.59 0.32
C LEU A 81 -9.22 6.36 1.11
N ALA A 82 -10.04 5.50 0.49
CA ALA A 82 -10.48 4.25 1.12
C ALA A 82 -9.31 3.29 1.36
N LEU A 83 -8.41 3.12 0.39
CA LEU A 83 -7.25 2.24 0.50
C LEU A 83 -6.16 2.79 1.44
N ALA A 84 -6.15 4.08 1.78
CA ALA A 84 -5.21 4.66 2.73
C ALA A 84 -5.33 4.06 4.15
N ILE A 85 -6.43 3.38 4.45
CA ILE A 85 -6.58 2.60 5.70
C ILE A 85 -5.53 1.48 5.81
N ILE A 86 -5.06 0.93 4.68
CA ILE A 86 -4.08 -0.15 4.67
C ILE A 86 -2.74 0.32 5.26
N PRO A 87 -2.04 1.31 4.70
CA PRO A 87 -0.78 1.78 5.28
C PRO A 87 -0.96 2.44 6.65
N PHE A 88 -2.11 3.03 6.95
CA PHE A 88 -2.42 3.51 8.29
C PHE A 88 -2.51 2.35 9.29
N GLY A 89 -3.21 1.28 8.93
CA GLY A 89 -3.33 0.07 9.74
C GLY A 89 -1.98 -0.63 9.93
N ASP A 90 -1.18 -0.73 8.87
CA ASP A 90 0.17 -1.30 8.93
C ASP A 90 1.06 -0.51 9.92
N MET A 91 1.09 0.82 9.78
CA MET A 91 1.83 1.69 10.69
C MET A 91 1.38 1.49 12.15
N SER A 92 0.07 1.55 12.38
CA SER A 92 -0.52 1.42 13.72
C SER A 92 -0.20 0.06 14.35
N ASN A 93 -0.30 -1.01 13.57
CA ASN A 93 -0.01 -2.37 14.02
C ASN A 93 1.47 -2.56 14.36
N ILE A 94 2.39 -2.01 13.54
CA ILE A 94 3.83 -2.06 13.82
C ILE A 94 4.14 -1.35 15.14
N LEU A 95 3.57 -0.16 15.35
CA LEU A 95 3.77 0.62 16.57
C LEU A 95 3.21 -0.09 17.80
N ALA A 96 1.99 -0.60 17.72
CA ALA A 96 1.33 -1.33 18.81
C ALA A 96 2.07 -2.63 19.18
N SER A 97 2.71 -3.27 18.20
CA SER A 97 3.48 -4.51 18.39
C SER A 97 4.93 -4.29 18.82
N GLY A 98 5.34 -3.05 19.09
CA GLY A 98 6.73 -2.74 19.47
C GLY A 98 7.73 -2.91 18.32
N GLY A 99 7.27 -2.83 17.06
CA GLY A 99 8.11 -2.92 15.89
C GLY A 99 8.95 -1.66 15.64
N ARG A 100 9.65 -1.62 14.51
CA ARG A 100 10.57 -0.52 14.16
C ARG A 100 9.81 0.76 13.84
N LYS A 101 9.87 1.74 14.73
CA LYS A 101 9.22 3.06 14.55
C LYS A 101 9.66 3.76 13.27
N ALA A 102 10.95 3.70 12.93
CA ALA A 102 11.47 4.30 11.71
C ALA A 102 10.73 3.75 10.45
N THR A 103 10.57 2.43 10.34
CA THR A 103 9.83 1.81 9.23
C THR A 103 8.34 2.16 9.28
N ALA A 104 7.72 2.15 10.47
CA ALA A 104 6.32 2.51 10.64
C ALA A 104 6.02 3.90 10.05
N PHE A 105 6.83 4.90 10.38
CA PHE A 105 6.60 6.27 9.91
C PHE A 105 7.13 6.52 8.50
N SER A 106 8.37 6.12 8.17
CA SER A 106 9.01 6.46 6.90
C SER A 106 8.45 5.69 5.70
N VAL A 107 7.92 4.49 5.91
CA VAL A 107 7.32 3.68 4.84
C VAL A 107 5.80 3.81 4.89
N HIS A 108 5.18 3.29 5.95
CA HIS A 108 3.72 3.19 6.01
C HIS A 108 3.05 4.54 6.28
N GLY A 109 3.59 5.34 7.19
CA GLY A 109 3.08 6.68 7.49
C GLY A 109 3.18 7.63 6.29
N VAL A 110 4.33 7.65 5.61
CA VAL A 110 4.54 8.46 4.41
C VAL A 110 3.61 7.99 3.29
N THR A 111 3.48 6.69 3.05
CA THR A 111 2.56 6.15 2.03
C THR A 111 1.12 6.56 2.33
N CYS A 112 0.67 6.44 3.58
CA CYS A 112 -0.65 6.89 4.00
C CYS A 112 -0.86 8.38 3.70
N ALA A 113 0.06 9.23 4.13
CA ALA A 113 -0.01 10.67 3.91
C ALA A 113 -0.07 11.04 2.43
N VAL A 114 0.76 10.40 1.59
CA VAL A 114 0.76 10.63 0.14
C VAL A 114 -0.56 10.20 -0.48
N MET A 115 -1.11 9.04 -0.09
CA MET A 115 -2.41 8.58 -0.59
C MET A 115 -3.54 9.53 -0.21
N LEU A 116 -3.54 10.06 1.02
CA LEU A 116 -4.54 11.05 1.47
C LEU A 116 -4.44 12.34 0.65
N VAL A 117 -3.24 12.89 0.50
CA VAL A 117 -3.02 14.14 -0.27
C VAL A 117 -3.42 13.93 -1.74
N VAL A 118 -2.96 12.87 -2.39
CA VAL A 118 -3.30 12.58 -3.79
C VAL A 118 -4.81 12.37 -3.96
N GLY A 119 -5.44 11.62 -3.04
CA GLY A 119 -6.88 11.41 -3.05
C GLY A 119 -7.67 12.74 -2.95
N LEU A 120 -7.28 13.63 -2.03
CA LEU A 120 -7.91 14.94 -1.86
C LEU A 120 -7.70 15.85 -3.07
N LEU A 121 -6.50 15.85 -3.68
CA LEU A 121 -6.24 16.58 -4.92
C LEU A 121 -7.14 16.11 -6.07
N LEU A 122 -7.33 14.80 -6.21
CA LEU A 122 -8.20 14.23 -7.24
C LEU A 122 -9.69 14.52 -6.99
N LEU A 123 -10.08 14.77 -5.75
CA LEU A 123 -11.42 15.25 -5.39
C LEU A 123 -11.58 16.76 -5.57
N HIS A 124 -10.53 17.50 -5.87
CA HIS A 124 -10.50 18.97 -5.84
C HIS A 124 -10.92 19.53 -4.47
N ALA A 125 -10.53 18.85 -3.39
CA ALA A 125 -10.86 19.25 -2.03
C ALA A 125 -9.78 20.14 -1.39
N ILE A 126 -8.59 20.17 -1.98
CA ILE A 126 -7.45 21.04 -1.59
C ILE A 126 -6.79 21.56 -2.85
#